data_f5468fecc7500724f608dfff10446a2d
#
_entry.id   f5468fecc7500724f608dfff10446a2d
#
_cell.length_a   1.000
_cell.length_b   1.000
_cell.length_c   1.000
_cell.angle_alpha   90.00
_cell.angle_beta   90.00
_cell.angle_gamma   90.00
#
_symmetry.space_group_name_H-M   'P 1'
#
loop_
_entity.id
_entity.type
_entity.pdbx_description
1 polymer ?
#
loop_
_entity_poly.entity_id
_entity_poly.type
_entity_poly.pdbx_seq_one_letter_code
_entity_poly.pdbx_strand_id
1 'polypeptide(L)'
;MANAFAEDFKKAQELRKAIKEAETEETKKATRKAYREFREELEEKEPAYTRFFRDYEDAQEKGNACIDFNECIWEKEIPQMVADLKRFGITEFTLSSTYSSIVKTAWTFQQNGCSLEGMEEIKGHCRDFETGDYEKVPAFKFKVN
;
A
#
# COMPACT_ATOMS: atom_id res chain seq x y z
N MET A 1 -15.02 -2.45 -9.79
CA MET A 1 -15.06 -1.18 -9.04
C MET A 1 -13.64 -0.63 -8.96
N ALA A 2 -13.45 0.64 -9.32
CA ALA A 2 -12.13 1.27 -9.20
C ALA A 2 -11.77 1.42 -7.72
N ASN A 3 -10.49 1.24 -7.38
CA ASN A 3 -10.07 1.45 -6.00
C ASN A 3 -10.00 2.94 -5.67
N ALA A 4 -10.25 3.27 -4.40
CA ALA A 4 -10.33 4.65 -3.95
C ALA A 4 -8.99 5.41 -4.01
N PHE A 5 -7.88 4.70 -4.12
CA PHE A 5 -6.53 5.27 -4.04
C PHE A 5 -5.94 5.70 -5.38
N ALA A 6 -6.48 5.18 -6.48
CA ALA A 6 -5.90 5.37 -7.82
C ALA A 6 -5.77 6.84 -8.23
N GLU A 7 -6.82 7.65 -7.97
CA GLU A 7 -6.81 9.07 -8.30
C GLU A 7 -5.82 9.87 -7.46
N ASP A 8 -5.79 9.62 -6.15
CA ASP A 8 -4.87 10.30 -5.24
C ASP A 8 -3.42 9.92 -5.54
N PHE A 9 -3.18 8.65 -5.90
CA PHE A 9 -1.85 8.22 -6.35
C PHE A 9 -1.42 8.93 -7.63
N LYS A 10 -2.30 9.02 -8.61
CA LYS A 10 -2.04 9.74 -9.86
C LYS A 10 -1.70 11.21 -9.59
N LYS A 11 -2.47 11.86 -8.72
CA LYS A 11 -2.22 13.24 -8.33
C LYS A 11 -0.87 13.41 -7.64
N ALA A 12 -0.50 12.49 -6.75
CA ALA A 12 0.80 12.49 -6.09
C ALA A 12 1.94 12.38 -7.10
N GLN A 13 1.80 11.49 -8.10
CA GLN A 13 2.81 11.34 -9.15
C GLN A 13 2.95 12.59 -10.01
N GLU A 14 1.83 13.20 -10.39
CA GLU A 14 1.83 14.45 -11.19
C GLU A 14 2.54 15.58 -10.43
N LEU A 15 2.28 15.71 -9.13
CA LEU A 15 2.93 16.73 -8.30
C LEU A 15 4.42 16.46 -8.13
N ARG A 16 4.83 15.21 -7.96
CA ARG A 16 6.27 14.84 -7.91
C ARG A 16 6.97 15.13 -9.23
N LYS A 17 6.30 14.87 -10.33
CA LYS A 17 6.83 15.17 -11.67
C LYS A 17 7.01 16.67 -11.83
N ALA A 18 6.04 17.47 -11.39
CA ALA A 18 6.14 18.93 -11.44
C ALA A 18 7.35 19.45 -10.63
N ILE A 19 7.64 18.83 -9.49
CA ILE A 19 8.84 19.19 -8.70
C ILE A 19 10.12 18.92 -9.49
N LYS A 20 10.21 17.77 -10.15
CA LYS A 20 11.39 17.40 -10.95
C LYS A 20 11.60 18.30 -12.16
N GLU A 21 10.52 18.75 -12.78
CA GLU A 21 10.55 19.57 -13.98
C GLU A 21 10.69 21.08 -13.70
N ALA A 22 10.55 21.50 -12.44
CA ALA A 22 10.68 22.91 -12.06
C ALA A 22 12.12 23.41 -12.24
N GLU A 23 12.28 24.47 -13.01
CA GLU A 23 13.59 25.04 -13.34
C GLU A 23 13.95 26.29 -12.54
N THR A 24 12.95 27.13 -12.23
CA THR A 24 13.17 28.37 -11.49
C THR A 24 12.96 28.19 -10.00
N GLU A 25 13.56 29.05 -9.17
CA GLU A 25 13.36 28.98 -7.72
C GLU A 25 11.89 29.22 -7.32
N GLU A 26 11.20 30.12 -8.00
CA GLU A 26 9.77 30.35 -7.80
C GLU A 26 8.94 29.11 -8.08
N THR A 27 9.18 28.46 -9.22
CA THR A 27 8.47 27.24 -9.63
C THR A 27 8.77 26.09 -8.70
N LYS A 28 10.02 25.92 -8.28
CA LYS A 28 10.42 24.90 -7.29
C LYS A 28 9.68 25.08 -5.97
N LYS A 29 9.61 26.31 -5.49
CA LYS A 29 8.90 26.62 -4.24
C LYS A 29 7.40 26.36 -4.35
N ALA A 30 6.79 26.79 -5.45
CA ALA A 30 5.37 26.59 -5.70
C ALA A 30 4.99 25.10 -5.81
N THR A 31 5.78 24.31 -6.55
CA THR A 31 5.51 22.88 -6.73
C THR A 31 5.70 22.09 -5.44
N ARG A 32 6.71 22.40 -4.65
CA ARG A 32 6.92 21.78 -3.33
C ARG A 32 5.79 22.13 -2.36
N LYS A 33 5.33 23.36 -2.39
CA LYS A 33 4.19 23.80 -1.57
C LYS A 33 2.91 23.05 -1.95
N ALA A 34 2.62 22.93 -3.23
CA ALA A 34 1.45 22.21 -3.74
C ALA A 34 1.48 20.73 -3.31
N TYR A 35 2.65 20.09 -3.42
CA TYR A 35 2.82 18.69 -2.98
C TYR A 35 2.61 18.54 -1.47
N ARG A 36 3.18 19.44 -0.68
CA ARG A 36 3.02 19.43 0.78
C ARG A 36 1.56 19.60 1.19
N GLU A 37 0.86 20.55 0.59
CA GLU A 37 -0.56 20.79 0.86
C GLU A 37 -1.42 19.57 0.52
N PHE A 38 -1.11 18.91 -0.58
CA PHE A 38 -1.79 17.68 -0.97
C PHE A 38 -1.56 16.55 0.05
N ARG A 39 -0.32 16.38 0.53
CA ARG A 39 -0.02 15.37 1.56
C ARG A 39 -0.73 15.69 2.89
N GLU A 40 -0.84 16.94 3.25
CA GLU A 40 -1.60 17.38 4.43
C GLU A 40 -3.08 17.06 4.30
N GLU A 41 -3.68 17.29 3.13
CA GLU A 41 -5.07 16.92 2.85
C GLU A 41 -5.29 15.40 2.97
N LEU A 42 -4.33 14.58 2.52
CA LEU A 42 -4.41 13.13 2.67
C LEU A 42 -4.39 12.70 4.14
N GLU A 43 -3.60 13.37 4.97
CA GLU A 43 -3.53 13.07 6.39
C GLU A 43 -4.78 13.48 7.17
N GLU A 44 -5.57 14.39 6.65
CA GLU A 44 -6.86 14.78 7.23
C GLU A 44 -7.97 13.75 6.97
N LYS A 45 -7.74 12.82 6.05
CA LYS A 45 -8.67 11.73 5.80
C LYS A 45 -8.65 10.74 6.97
N GLU A 46 -9.64 9.85 7.01
CA GLU A 46 -9.72 8.86 8.08
C GLU A 46 -8.45 8.00 8.18
N PRO A 47 -8.06 7.54 9.39
CA PRO A 47 -6.82 6.78 9.58
C PRO A 47 -6.70 5.52 8.73
N ALA A 48 -7.81 4.81 8.49
CA ALA A 48 -7.82 3.61 7.63
C ALA A 48 -7.44 3.96 6.19
N TYR A 49 -7.94 5.07 5.66
CA TYR A 49 -7.59 5.52 4.32
C TYR A 49 -6.11 5.84 4.22
N THR A 50 -5.59 6.61 5.16
CA THR A 50 -4.18 7.01 5.20
C THR A 50 -3.24 5.80 5.27
N ARG A 51 -3.59 4.83 6.12
CA ARG A 51 -2.84 3.58 6.28
C ARG A 51 -2.76 2.80 4.97
N PHE A 52 -3.90 2.51 4.37
CA PHE A 52 -3.94 1.72 3.14
C PHE A 52 -3.44 2.48 1.92
N PHE A 53 -3.60 3.79 1.88
CA PHE A 53 -3.02 4.60 0.82
C PHE A 53 -1.50 4.51 0.80
N ARG A 54 -0.87 4.53 1.98
CA ARG A 54 0.58 4.36 2.11
C ARG A 54 1.03 3.00 1.56
N ASP A 55 0.31 1.94 1.91
CA ASP A 55 0.62 0.60 1.43
C ASP A 55 0.40 0.49 -0.09
N TYR A 56 -0.64 1.13 -0.60
CA TYR A 56 -0.92 1.20 -2.03
C TYR A 56 0.18 1.94 -2.79
N GLU A 57 0.58 3.08 -2.30
CA GLU A 57 1.66 3.89 -2.86
C GLU A 57 2.97 3.09 -2.92
N ASP A 58 3.31 2.41 -1.84
CA ASP A 58 4.49 1.55 -1.74
C ASP A 58 4.45 0.41 -2.76
N ALA A 59 3.32 -0.27 -2.88
CA ALA A 59 3.15 -1.36 -3.85
C ALA A 59 3.32 -0.86 -5.29
N GLN A 60 2.72 0.28 -5.63
CA GLN A 60 2.83 0.85 -6.96
C GLN A 60 4.26 1.26 -7.30
N GLU A 61 4.96 1.87 -6.37
CA GLU A 61 6.36 2.27 -6.56
C GLU A 61 7.30 1.08 -6.75
N LYS A 62 7.03 -0.03 -6.08
CA LYS A 62 7.79 -1.28 -6.23
C LYS A 62 7.43 -2.08 -7.48
N GLY A 63 6.30 -1.79 -8.09
CA GLY A 63 5.77 -2.57 -9.21
C GLY A 63 5.06 -3.85 -8.77
N ASN A 64 4.64 -3.95 -7.52
CA ASN A 64 3.83 -5.06 -7.04
C ASN A 64 2.39 -4.92 -7.53
N ALA A 65 1.72 -6.05 -7.79
CA ALA A 65 0.37 -6.05 -8.33
C ALA A 65 -0.70 -5.58 -7.34
N CYS A 66 -0.46 -5.72 -6.05
CA CYS A 66 -1.42 -5.34 -5.01
C CYS A 66 -0.71 -4.92 -3.72
N ILE A 67 -1.49 -4.39 -2.78
CA ILE A 67 -1.02 -4.01 -1.45
C ILE A 67 -0.43 -5.23 -0.73
N ASP A 68 0.70 -5.02 -0.04
CA ASP A 68 1.31 -6.04 0.80
C ASP A 68 1.30 -5.63 2.27
N PHE A 69 0.93 -6.56 3.13
CA PHE A 69 1.03 -6.40 4.57
C PHE A 69 2.19 -7.26 5.10
N ASN A 70 3.23 -6.62 5.62
CA ASN A 70 4.35 -7.33 6.23
C ASN A 70 4.49 -7.07 7.73
N GLU A 71 3.59 -6.33 8.31
CA GLU A 71 3.53 -6.02 9.73
C GLU A 71 2.80 -7.10 10.53
N CYS A 72 2.96 -7.09 11.85
CA CYS A 72 2.18 -7.92 12.74
C CYS A 72 0.75 -7.37 12.82
N ILE A 73 -0.23 -8.16 12.42
CA ILE A 73 -1.64 -7.77 12.43
C ILE A 73 -2.34 -8.50 13.58
N TRP A 74 -2.97 -7.72 14.46
CA TRP A 74 -3.75 -8.29 15.55
C TRP A 74 -5.08 -8.85 15.01
N GLU A 75 -5.42 -10.06 15.43
CA GLU A 75 -6.63 -10.74 14.96
C GLU A 75 -7.90 -9.92 15.14
N LYS A 76 -7.99 -9.18 16.24
CA LYS A 76 -9.13 -8.31 16.52
C LYS A 76 -9.31 -7.16 15.53
N GLU A 77 -8.25 -6.78 14.81
CA GLU A 77 -8.29 -5.72 13.78
C GLU A 77 -8.80 -6.22 12.45
N ILE A 78 -8.68 -7.52 12.19
CA ILE A 78 -8.93 -8.10 10.86
C ILE A 78 -10.37 -7.89 10.35
N PRO A 79 -11.43 -8.07 11.15
CA PRO A 79 -12.79 -7.82 10.65
C PRO A 79 -12.97 -6.41 10.10
N GLN A 80 -12.44 -5.41 10.80
CA GLN A 80 -12.53 -4.02 10.35
C GLN A 80 -11.63 -3.76 9.13
N MET A 81 -10.44 -4.36 9.10
CA MET A 81 -9.54 -4.27 7.94
C MET A 81 -10.20 -4.79 6.67
N VAL A 82 -10.85 -5.95 6.75
CA VAL A 82 -11.55 -6.53 5.60
C VAL A 82 -12.69 -5.63 5.15
N ALA A 83 -13.47 -5.10 6.07
CA ALA A 83 -14.54 -4.16 5.77
C ALA A 83 -13.99 -2.91 5.06
N ASP A 84 -12.88 -2.36 5.55
CA ASP A 84 -12.23 -1.18 4.96
C ASP A 84 -11.65 -1.47 3.58
N LEU A 85 -11.02 -2.62 3.39
CA LEU A 85 -10.51 -3.05 2.08
C LEU A 85 -11.65 -3.10 1.05
N LYS A 86 -12.78 -3.69 1.42
CA LYS A 86 -13.97 -3.73 0.56
C LYS A 86 -14.48 -2.33 0.24
N ARG A 87 -14.59 -1.49 1.25
CA ARG A 87 -15.07 -0.12 1.11
C ARG A 87 -14.21 0.71 0.18
N PHE A 88 -12.89 0.52 0.22
CA PHE A 88 -11.94 1.22 -0.65
C PHE A 88 -11.75 0.55 -2.02
N GLY A 89 -12.46 -0.53 -2.30
CA GLY A 89 -12.39 -1.20 -3.60
C GLY A 89 -11.15 -2.04 -3.81
N ILE A 90 -10.50 -2.48 -2.75
CA ILE A 90 -9.34 -3.37 -2.81
C ILE A 90 -9.84 -4.81 -2.86
N THR A 91 -9.50 -5.52 -3.93
CA THR A 91 -9.98 -6.88 -4.17
C THR A 91 -8.94 -7.96 -3.90
N GLU A 92 -7.67 -7.57 -3.83
CA GLU A 92 -6.55 -8.50 -3.60
C GLU A 92 -5.50 -7.85 -2.71
N PHE A 93 -4.82 -8.65 -1.92
CA PHE A 93 -3.65 -8.23 -1.16
C PHE A 93 -2.71 -9.40 -0.93
N THR A 94 -1.47 -9.10 -0.55
CA THR A 94 -0.51 -10.10 -0.14
C THR A 94 -0.15 -9.95 1.33
N LEU A 95 0.32 -11.02 1.93
CA LEU A 95 0.74 -11.07 3.32
C LEU A 95 2.13 -11.71 3.37
N SER A 96 3.15 -10.89 3.56
CA SER A 96 4.56 -11.31 3.57
C SER A 96 5.19 -11.29 4.97
N SER A 97 4.40 -11.04 5.99
CA SER A 97 4.85 -11.02 7.38
C SER A 97 5.55 -12.31 7.77
N THR A 98 6.67 -12.20 8.48
CA THR A 98 7.44 -13.34 9.01
C THR A 98 7.23 -13.56 10.51
N TYR A 99 6.30 -12.87 11.11
CA TYR A 99 5.99 -13.05 12.53
C TYR A 99 5.42 -14.45 12.80
N SER A 100 5.67 -14.98 14.00
CA SER A 100 5.24 -16.33 14.39
C SER A 100 3.72 -16.53 14.32
N SER A 101 2.94 -15.45 14.41
CA SER A 101 1.49 -15.48 14.34
C SER A 101 0.93 -15.54 12.90
N ILE A 102 1.77 -15.64 11.88
CA ILE A 102 1.35 -15.55 10.48
C ILE A 102 0.27 -16.56 10.09
N VAL A 103 0.37 -17.78 10.59
CA VAL A 103 -0.59 -18.84 10.29
C VAL A 103 -1.97 -18.47 10.83
N LYS A 104 -2.02 -17.97 12.06
CA LYS A 104 -3.27 -17.55 12.71
C LYS A 104 -3.84 -16.30 12.05
N THR A 105 -2.98 -15.38 11.61
CA THR A 105 -3.38 -14.20 10.85
C THR A 105 -4.04 -14.61 9.53
N ALA A 106 -3.42 -15.51 8.78
CA ALA A 106 -3.96 -16.02 7.52
C ALA A 106 -5.31 -16.74 7.75
N TRP A 107 -5.40 -17.55 8.79
CA TRP A 107 -6.64 -18.21 9.19
C TRP A 107 -7.75 -17.19 9.46
N THR A 108 -7.45 -16.15 10.21
CA THR A 108 -8.42 -15.12 10.58
C THR A 108 -8.93 -14.33 9.36
N PHE A 109 -8.05 -14.05 8.40
CA PHE A 109 -8.49 -13.46 7.12
C PHE A 109 -9.50 -14.34 6.39
N GLN A 110 -9.25 -15.65 6.35
CA GLN A 110 -10.20 -16.59 5.74
C GLN A 110 -11.55 -16.61 6.47
N GLN A 111 -11.52 -16.54 7.80
CA GLN A 111 -12.75 -16.49 8.60
C GLN A 111 -13.56 -15.22 8.37
N ASN A 112 -12.95 -14.17 7.84
CA ASN A 112 -13.58 -12.89 7.58
C ASN A 112 -13.85 -12.64 6.09
N GLY A 113 -13.91 -13.68 5.28
CA GLY A 113 -14.36 -13.60 3.90
C GLY A 113 -13.25 -13.36 2.87
N CYS A 114 -11.99 -13.60 3.23
CA CYS A 114 -10.90 -13.59 2.27
C CYS A 114 -10.54 -15.02 1.86
N SER A 115 -10.20 -15.21 0.60
CA SER A 115 -9.78 -16.51 0.08
C SER A 115 -8.28 -16.56 -0.13
N LEU A 116 -7.61 -17.56 0.43
CA LEU A 116 -6.20 -17.79 0.15
C LEU A 116 -6.06 -18.40 -1.25
N GLU A 117 -5.45 -17.65 -2.17
CA GLU A 117 -5.26 -18.04 -3.57
C GLU A 117 -3.95 -18.81 -3.79
N GLY A 118 -3.06 -18.80 -2.81
CA GLY A 118 -1.77 -19.45 -2.89
C GLY A 118 -0.65 -18.53 -2.45
N MET A 119 0.53 -18.74 -3.02
CA MET A 119 1.70 -17.93 -2.72
C MET A 119 2.26 -17.34 -4.00
N GLU A 120 2.86 -16.16 -3.90
CA GLU A 120 3.58 -15.55 -5.00
C GLU A 120 4.82 -14.82 -4.46
N GLU A 121 5.76 -14.54 -5.36
CA GLU A 121 6.95 -13.77 -5.03
C GLU A 121 6.66 -12.29 -5.33
N ILE A 122 6.96 -11.44 -4.36
CA ILE A 122 6.78 -10.00 -4.47
C ILE A 122 8.10 -9.28 -4.14
N LYS A 123 8.19 -8.00 -4.43
CA LYS A 123 9.26 -7.16 -3.93
C LYS A 123 8.95 -6.79 -2.48
N GLY A 124 9.87 -7.17 -1.57
CA GLY A 124 9.74 -6.92 -0.14
C GLY A 124 10.18 -5.53 0.27
N HIS A 125 10.49 -5.38 1.55
CA HIS A 125 10.80 -4.07 2.13
C HIS A 125 12.30 -3.80 2.28
N CYS A 126 13.15 -4.83 2.16
CA CYS A 126 14.59 -4.68 2.25
C CYS A 126 15.21 -4.53 0.86
N ARG A 127 16.21 -3.67 0.76
CA ARG A 127 16.99 -3.52 -0.48
C ARG A 127 18.22 -4.38 -0.45
N ASP A 128 18.57 -4.94 -1.60
CA ASP A 128 19.81 -5.63 -1.83
C ASP A 128 20.92 -4.59 -1.97
N PHE A 129 22.02 -4.77 -1.20
CA PHE A 129 23.16 -3.84 -1.24
C PHE A 129 23.91 -3.86 -2.57
N GLU A 130 23.92 -4.98 -3.27
CA GLU A 130 24.65 -5.12 -4.52
C GLU A 130 23.90 -4.49 -5.70
N THR A 131 22.59 -4.72 -5.78
CA THR A 131 21.79 -4.26 -6.91
C THR A 131 21.05 -2.96 -6.65
N GLY A 132 20.84 -2.60 -5.38
CA GLY A 132 20.03 -1.45 -4.98
C GLY A 132 18.52 -1.65 -5.14
N ASP A 133 18.10 -2.80 -5.67
CA ASP A 133 16.68 -3.13 -5.83
C ASP A 133 16.13 -3.81 -4.56
N TYR A 134 14.82 -3.89 -4.46
CA TYR A 134 14.16 -4.59 -3.35
C TYR A 134 14.33 -6.10 -3.48
N GLU A 135 14.60 -6.75 -2.35
CA GLU A 135 14.67 -8.22 -2.29
C GLU A 135 13.32 -8.83 -2.59
N LYS A 136 13.31 -9.91 -3.36
CA LYS A 136 12.11 -10.68 -3.62
C LYS A 136 11.83 -11.61 -2.44
N VAL A 137 10.59 -11.63 -1.99
CA VAL A 137 10.15 -12.45 -0.86
C VAL A 137 8.87 -13.19 -1.20
N PRO A 138 8.66 -14.38 -0.62
CA PRO A 138 7.39 -15.09 -0.77
C PRO A 138 6.30 -14.43 0.06
N ALA A 139 5.08 -14.45 -0.44
CA ALA A 139 3.91 -13.90 0.25
C ALA A 139 2.68 -14.75 -0.01
N PHE A 140 1.79 -14.83 0.97
CA PHE A 140 0.45 -15.38 0.76
C PHE A 140 -0.37 -14.38 -0.04
N LYS A 141 -1.06 -14.86 -1.07
CA LYS A 141 -1.98 -14.04 -1.83
C LYS A 141 -3.42 -14.31 -1.42
N PHE A 142 -4.14 -13.24 -1.09
CA PHE A 142 -5.55 -13.29 -0.72
C PHE A 142 -6.42 -12.52 -1.69
N LYS A 143 -7.63 -13.03 -1.87
CA LYS A 143 -8.71 -12.34 -2.57
C LYS A 143 -9.74 -11.92 -1.53
N VAL A 144 -10.21 -10.67 -1.63
CA VAL A 144 -11.29 -10.14 -0.79
C VAL A 144 -12.61 -10.42 -1.50
N ASN A 145 -13.44 -11.26 -0.90
CA ASN A 145 -14.71 -11.68 -1.49
C ASN A 145 -15.88 -10.74 -1.17
#